data_350a5e6ccc5141bdd4a5459b7f84216c
#
_entry.id   350a5e6ccc5141bdd4a5459b7f84216c
#
_cell.length_a   1.000
_cell.length_b   1.000
_cell.length_c   1.000
_cell.angle_alpha   90.00
_cell.angle_beta   90.00
_cell.angle_gamma   90.00
#
_symmetry.space_group_name_H-M   'P 1'
#
loop_
_entity.id
_entity.type
_entity.pdbx_description
1 polymer ?
#
loop_
_entity_poly.entity_id
_entity_poly.type
_entity_poly.pdbx_seq_one_letter_code
_entity_poly.pdbx_strand_id
1 'polypeptide(L)'
;MGGHAAGEVASEIAVNVIADRAPATPDAAALGQAVEEANLAIIQAAREGVGRAGMGCTCTAAMLENERLIVAQVGDSRAYLLHGGTLQQITRDHSLMADFIEAGQITPEEARVHPQRSVITRALGSDPRTQPDLFEINVNTGDRLLICSDGLTSMIEDYEIEDILNRTPDPQIAASKLVNAAIAAGGHDNVTVIVVNVTGFAEVRRRKVARKTKITAAVIIALLVAIFCGAAYAFNYWTTQTAFLGVQDDKVAVYRGVPGELFGATFSQIVEVTDVSVDDLQPGVANRLKTEGVRADSVEEAKDLVDTYREEIAARDKSTSSSPSAGSAASNAGSSSASSSNASSSSSTSGVSA
;
A
#
# COMPACT_ATOMS: atom_id res chain seq x y z
N MET A 1 2.05 31.54 37.00
CA MET A 1 2.21 30.74 38.19
C MET A 1 3.66 30.49 38.57
N GLY A 2 4.61 30.79 37.72
CA GLY A 2 6.01 30.89 38.10
C GLY A 2 6.20 31.95 39.17
N GLY A 3 6.96 31.66 40.18
CA GLY A 3 7.23 32.58 41.28
C GLY A 3 6.30 32.50 42.49
N HIS A 4 5.16 31.85 42.40
CA HIS A 4 4.29 31.53 43.52
C HIS A 4 4.29 30.00 43.75
N ALA A 5 4.62 29.57 44.96
CA ALA A 5 4.47 28.19 45.42
C ALA A 5 5.10 27.08 44.52
N ALA A 6 6.37 27.24 44.11
CA ALA A 6 7.14 26.22 43.39
C ALA A 6 6.47 25.75 42.03
N GLY A 7 6.05 26.68 41.21
CA GLY A 7 5.50 26.42 39.88
C GLY A 7 6.49 25.69 38.93
N GLU A 8 7.79 25.92 39.11
CA GLU A 8 8.87 25.23 38.40
C GLU A 8 8.87 23.72 38.68
N VAL A 9 8.61 23.31 39.92
CA VAL A 9 8.53 21.90 40.33
C VAL A 9 7.26 21.27 39.73
N ALA A 10 6.12 22.00 39.78
CA ALA A 10 4.87 21.52 39.22
C ALA A 10 4.97 21.31 37.71
N SER A 11 5.58 22.25 36.99
CA SER A 11 5.73 22.15 35.53
C SER A 11 6.70 21.03 35.12
N GLU A 12 7.77 20.80 35.87
CA GLU A 12 8.71 19.69 35.65
C GLU A 12 8.02 18.33 35.83
N ILE A 13 7.23 18.16 36.87
CA ILE A 13 6.44 16.95 37.11
C ILE A 13 5.44 16.76 35.97
N ALA A 14 4.73 17.82 35.56
CA ALA A 14 3.77 17.74 34.47
C ALA A 14 4.42 17.26 33.17
N VAL A 15 5.53 17.86 32.75
CA VAL A 15 6.25 17.51 31.53
C VAL A 15 6.70 16.05 31.56
N ASN A 16 7.31 15.61 32.66
CA ASN A 16 7.83 14.24 32.78
C ASN A 16 6.70 13.20 32.75
N VAL A 17 5.63 13.42 33.51
CA VAL A 17 4.49 12.47 33.54
C VAL A 17 3.79 12.41 32.18
N ILE A 18 3.50 13.56 31.55
CA ILE A 18 2.84 13.60 30.26
C ILE A 18 3.72 12.95 29.18
N ALA A 19 5.04 13.21 29.18
CA ALA A 19 5.96 12.61 28.22
C ALA A 19 6.02 11.08 28.35
N ASP A 20 6.01 10.55 29.56
CA ASP A 20 6.04 9.11 29.82
C ASP A 20 4.72 8.41 29.51
N ARG A 21 3.59 9.10 29.66
CA ARG A 21 2.24 8.55 29.52
C ARG A 21 1.57 8.85 28.20
N ALA A 22 2.10 9.81 27.43
CA ALA A 22 1.54 10.16 26.14
C ALA A 22 1.46 8.93 25.20
N PRO A 23 0.33 8.73 24.51
CA PRO A 23 0.18 7.60 23.61
C PRO A 23 1.16 7.69 22.43
N ALA A 24 1.56 6.53 21.89
CA ALA A 24 2.46 6.47 20.72
C ALA A 24 1.84 7.03 19.43
N THR A 25 0.51 7.11 19.38
CA THR A 25 -0.28 7.66 18.24
C THR A 25 -1.32 8.65 18.79
N PRO A 26 -1.72 9.67 18.01
CA PRO A 26 -2.70 10.66 18.48
C PRO A 26 -4.02 10.02 18.92
N ASP A 27 -4.25 10.08 20.21
CA ASP A 27 -5.47 9.65 20.87
C ASP A 27 -5.83 10.71 21.93
N ALA A 28 -6.96 11.40 21.73
CA ALA A 28 -7.37 12.50 22.58
C ALA A 28 -7.68 12.05 24.01
N ALA A 29 -8.34 10.90 24.17
CA ALA A 29 -8.68 10.38 25.49
C ALA A 29 -7.42 9.97 26.27
N ALA A 30 -6.48 9.28 25.61
CA ALA A 30 -5.23 8.86 26.23
C ALA A 30 -4.32 10.06 26.57
N LEU A 31 -4.27 11.11 25.73
CA LEU A 31 -3.56 12.36 26.06
C LEU A 31 -4.23 13.07 27.24
N GLY A 32 -5.55 13.12 27.27
CA GLY A 32 -6.31 13.67 28.40
C GLY A 32 -6.01 12.95 29.71
N GLN A 33 -6.00 11.63 29.70
CA GLN A 33 -5.63 10.80 30.86
C GLN A 33 -4.20 11.09 31.33
N ALA A 34 -3.23 11.26 30.43
CA ALA A 34 -1.87 11.61 30.79
C ALA A 34 -1.79 12.96 31.50
N VAL A 35 -2.61 13.94 31.11
CA VAL A 35 -2.72 15.25 31.79
C VAL A 35 -3.39 15.11 33.14
N GLU A 36 -4.42 14.30 33.30
CA GLU A 36 -5.06 14.00 34.58
C GLU A 36 -4.08 13.29 35.55
N GLU A 37 -3.31 12.33 35.08
CA GLU A 37 -2.26 11.66 35.84
C GLU A 37 -1.18 12.65 36.32
N ALA A 38 -0.77 13.59 35.44
CA ALA A 38 0.14 14.67 35.82
C ALA A 38 -0.43 15.59 36.96
N ASN A 39 -1.72 15.92 36.85
CA ASN A 39 -2.41 16.67 37.92
C ASN A 39 -2.33 15.94 39.26
N LEU A 40 -2.63 14.66 39.30
CA LEU A 40 -2.57 13.85 40.52
C LEU A 40 -1.13 13.72 41.02
N ALA A 41 -0.15 13.59 40.17
CA ALA A 41 1.27 13.53 40.55
C ALA A 41 1.75 14.82 41.19
N ILE A 42 1.35 15.99 40.67
CA ILE A 42 1.65 17.30 41.28
C ILE A 42 1.05 17.41 42.68
N ILE A 43 -0.22 17.04 42.84
CA ILE A 43 -0.91 17.04 44.14
C ILE A 43 -0.22 16.12 45.14
N GLN A 44 0.17 14.93 44.70
CA GLN A 44 0.86 13.95 45.53
C GLN A 44 2.25 14.46 45.99
N ALA A 45 3.04 14.99 45.03
CA ALA A 45 4.35 15.56 45.29
C ALA A 45 4.26 16.70 46.35
N ALA A 46 3.25 17.58 46.21
CA ALA A 46 3.02 18.66 47.22
C ALA A 46 2.70 18.11 48.60
N ARG A 47 1.94 17.01 48.72
CA ARG A 47 1.64 16.33 50.00
C ARG A 47 2.86 15.66 50.62
N GLU A 48 3.76 15.17 49.80
CA GLU A 48 5.03 14.53 50.23
C GLU A 48 6.13 15.53 50.57
N GLY A 49 5.85 16.84 50.43
CA GLY A 49 6.81 17.89 50.70
C GLY A 49 7.79 18.17 49.57
N VAL A 50 7.55 17.62 48.37
CA VAL A 50 8.25 17.98 47.15
C VAL A 50 7.62 19.26 46.61
N GLY A 51 8.41 20.33 46.50
CA GLY A 51 7.88 21.66 46.18
C GLY A 51 7.16 22.31 47.35
N ARG A 52 5.98 22.90 47.12
CA ARG A 52 5.20 23.61 48.14
C ARG A 52 3.71 23.28 48.06
N ALA A 53 3.02 23.33 49.19
CA ALA A 53 1.57 23.20 49.21
C ALA A 53 0.91 24.27 48.31
N GLY A 54 -0.03 23.85 47.47
CA GLY A 54 -0.70 24.74 46.53
C GLY A 54 0.12 25.08 45.28
N MET A 55 1.23 24.36 45.02
CA MET A 55 1.92 24.48 43.74
C MET A 55 1.03 24.00 42.56
N GLY A 56 1.19 24.62 41.42
CA GLY A 56 0.44 24.27 40.22
C GLY A 56 1.01 24.96 39.00
N CYS A 57 0.55 24.48 37.81
CA CYS A 57 0.92 25.06 36.55
C CYS A 57 -0.23 24.95 35.53
N THR A 58 -0.12 25.70 34.45
CA THR A 58 -0.92 25.46 33.22
C THR A 58 -0.34 24.32 32.41
N CYS A 59 -1.11 23.79 31.48
CA CYS A 59 -0.67 22.76 30.55
C CYS A 59 -1.34 22.94 29.19
N THR A 60 -0.54 23.03 28.15
CA THR A 60 -0.98 22.91 26.76
C THR A 60 -0.13 21.83 26.09
N ALA A 61 -0.67 20.61 26.01
CA ALA A 61 0.02 19.48 25.39
C ALA A 61 -0.55 19.23 23.99
N ALA A 62 0.31 18.97 23.01
CA ALA A 62 -0.12 18.72 21.64
C ALA A 62 0.55 17.46 21.06
N MET A 63 -0.23 16.69 20.29
CA MET A 63 0.24 15.57 19.50
C MET A 63 -0.13 15.79 18.04
N LEU A 64 0.86 15.65 17.18
CA LEU A 64 0.68 15.82 15.74
C LEU A 64 1.19 14.57 15.00
N GLU A 65 0.31 13.88 14.29
CA GLU A 65 0.68 12.80 13.41
C GLU A 65 -0.20 12.81 12.15
N ASN A 66 0.46 12.71 10.99
CA ASN A 66 -0.20 12.81 9.69
C ASN A 66 -0.94 14.16 9.54
N GLU A 67 -2.25 14.18 9.42
CA GLU A 67 -3.08 15.38 9.25
C GLU A 67 -3.92 15.66 10.50
N ARG A 68 -3.62 15.02 11.62
CA ARG A 68 -4.39 15.08 12.85
C ARG A 68 -3.58 15.71 13.97
N LEU A 69 -4.09 16.82 14.48
CA LEU A 69 -3.58 17.53 15.65
C LEU A 69 -4.54 17.32 16.81
N ILE A 70 -4.04 16.87 17.96
CA ILE A 70 -4.77 16.80 19.20
C ILE A 70 -4.12 17.74 20.18
N VAL A 71 -4.93 18.52 20.89
CA VAL A 71 -4.47 19.43 21.95
C VAL A 71 -5.25 19.13 23.22
N ALA A 72 -4.53 19.02 24.35
CA ALA A 72 -5.10 18.94 25.68
C ALA A 72 -4.72 20.20 26.45
N GLN A 73 -5.71 20.89 27.03
CA GLN A 73 -5.57 22.22 27.58
C GLN A 73 -6.05 22.29 29.05
N VAL A 74 -5.20 22.86 29.93
CA VAL A 74 -5.57 23.29 31.26
C VAL A 74 -4.88 24.63 31.54
N GLY A 75 -5.64 25.69 31.82
CA GLY A 75 -5.12 27.02 32.13
C GLY A 75 -5.39 28.04 31.01
N ASP A 76 -4.58 29.08 30.97
CA ASP A 76 -4.66 30.24 30.06
C ASP A 76 -3.48 30.38 29.08
N SER A 77 -2.58 29.40 29.08
CA SER A 77 -1.65 29.23 27.95
C SER A 77 -2.43 28.83 26.71
N ARG A 78 -2.00 29.24 25.53
CA ARG A 78 -2.80 29.11 24.29
C ARG A 78 -2.11 28.28 23.22
N ALA A 79 -2.94 27.62 22.43
CA ALA A 79 -2.55 27.06 21.14
C ALA A 79 -3.30 27.77 20.02
N TYR A 80 -2.58 28.12 18.94
CA TYR A 80 -3.10 28.73 17.72
C TYR A 80 -2.71 27.93 16.51
N LEU A 81 -3.56 27.96 15.49
CA LEU A 81 -3.28 27.43 14.16
C LEU A 81 -3.26 28.57 13.14
N LEU A 82 -2.15 28.78 12.45
CA LEU A 82 -2.08 29.61 11.27
C LEU A 82 -2.38 28.71 10.05
N HIS A 83 -3.55 28.92 9.47
CA HIS A 83 -4.04 28.21 8.30
C HIS A 83 -4.36 29.19 7.17
N GLY A 84 -3.78 28.98 5.97
CA GLY A 84 -4.04 29.86 4.82
C GLY A 84 -3.71 31.34 5.06
N GLY A 85 -2.79 31.65 5.99
CA GLY A 85 -2.38 33.01 6.34
C GLY A 85 -3.21 33.65 7.47
N THR A 86 -4.22 32.97 8.00
CA THR A 86 -5.07 33.46 9.10
C THR A 86 -4.80 32.69 10.38
N LEU A 87 -4.58 33.44 11.48
CA LEU A 87 -4.35 32.89 12.81
C LEU A 87 -5.67 32.63 13.52
N GLN A 88 -5.86 31.41 14.01
CA GLN A 88 -7.03 31.02 14.79
C GLN A 88 -6.60 30.45 16.13
N GLN A 89 -7.16 30.95 17.25
CA GLN A 89 -6.99 30.31 18.56
C GLN A 89 -7.75 28.99 18.57
N ILE A 90 -7.04 27.91 18.95
CA ILE A 90 -7.59 26.56 19.08
C ILE A 90 -8.19 26.36 20.46
N THR A 91 -7.42 26.75 21.48
CA THR A 91 -7.75 26.52 22.90
C THR A 91 -8.63 27.63 23.46
N ARG A 92 -9.44 27.25 24.44
CA ARG A 92 -10.18 28.21 25.28
C ARG A 92 -9.40 28.43 26.55
N ASP A 93 -9.30 29.69 26.97
CA ASP A 93 -8.64 30.02 28.25
C ASP A 93 -9.52 29.62 29.44
N HIS A 94 -8.94 28.99 30.42
CA HIS A 94 -9.58 28.77 31.70
C HIS A 94 -9.27 29.99 32.62
N SER A 95 -9.85 31.12 32.33
CA SER A 95 -9.66 32.37 33.03
C SER A 95 -11.00 33.04 33.33
N LEU A 96 -11.01 33.86 34.40
CA LEU A 96 -12.19 34.64 34.77
C LEU A 96 -12.61 35.58 33.64
N MET A 97 -11.67 36.10 32.86
CA MET A 97 -11.93 36.98 31.76
C MET A 97 -12.63 36.23 30.59
N ALA A 98 -12.20 35.02 30.29
CA ALA A 98 -12.85 34.19 29.27
C ALA A 98 -14.33 33.91 29.64
N ASP A 99 -14.58 33.60 30.91
CA ASP A 99 -15.93 33.37 31.44
C ASP A 99 -16.81 34.64 31.33
N PHE A 100 -16.26 35.82 31.62
CA PHE A 100 -16.98 37.10 31.50
C PHE A 100 -17.26 37.48 30.02
N ILE A 101 -16.31 37.26 29.14
CA ILE A 101 -16.49 37.52 27.70
C ILE A 101 -17.58 36.60 27.12
N GLU A 102 -17.56 35.31 27.44
CA GLU A 102 -18.59 34.37 26.99
C GLU A 102 -19.98 34.69 27.54
N ALA A 103 -20.04 35.18 28.79
CA ALA A 103 -21.28 35.65 29.38
C ALA A 103 -21.74 37.01 28.84
N GLY A 104 -20.99 37.63 27.92
CA GLY A 104 -21.30 38.94 27.34
C GLY A 104 -21.23 40.10 28.38
N GLN A 105 -20.49 39.91 29.45
CA GLN A 105 -20.37 40.92 30.56
C GLN A 105 -19.31 41.96 30.23
N ILE A 106 -18.26 41.60 29.53
CA ILE A 106 -17.18 42.49 29.09
C ILE A 106 -16.75 42.18 27.67
N THR A 107 -16.13 43.12 26.98
CA THR A 107 -15.50 42.92 25.68
C THR A 107 -14.08 42.38 25.83
N PRO A 108 -13.47 41.79 24.80
CA PRO A 108 -12.06 41.37 24.80
C PRO A 108 -11.10 42.52 25.14
N GLU A 109 -11.38 43.74 24.69
CA GLU A 109 -10.57 44.94 24.97
C GLU A 109 -10.66 45.34 26.43
N GLU A 110 -11.84 45.28 27.03
CA GLU A 110 -12.04 45.54 28.46
C GLU A 110 -11.34 44.49 29.35
N ALA A 111 -11.35 43.23 28.92
CA ALA A 111 -10.68 42.12 29.59
C ALA A 111 -9.16 42.34 29.73
N ARG A 112 -8.51 42.92 28.71
CA ARG A 112 -7.04 43.16 28.71
C ARG A 112 -6.59 44.13 29.81
N VAL A 113 -7.39 45.09 30.17
CA VAL A 113 -7.08 46.11 31.17
C VAL A 113 -7.73 45.83 32.51
N HIS A 114 -8.48 44.74 32.62
CA HIS A 114 -9.22 44.42 33.86
C HIS A 114 -8.28 44.11 35.04
N PRO A 115 -8.58 44.58 36.24
CA PRO A 115 -7.72 44.32 37.43
C PRO A 115 -7.50 42.83 37.76
N GLN A 116 -8.45 41.98 37.37
CA GLN A 116 -8.42 40.52 37.59
C GLN A 116 -8.05 39.72 36.35
N ARG A 117 -7.41 40.33 35.31
CA ARG A 117 -7.08 39.68 34.05
C ARG A 117 -6.21 38.42 34.16
N SER A 118 -5.43 38.30 35.23
CA SER A 118 -4.54 37.15 35.47
C SER A 118 -5.16 36.08 36.38
N VAL A 119 -6.48 36.14 36.65
CA VAL A 119 -7.16 35.13 37.46
C VAL A 119 -7.55 33.96 36.61
N ILE A 120 -6.91 32.81 36.84
CA ILE A 120 -7.24 31.54 36.18
C ILE A 120 -8.25 30.72 36.99
N THR A 121 -9.14 30.05 36.34
CA THR A 121 -10.22 29.26 36.95
C THR A 121 -9.88 27.77 37.02
N ARG A 122 -8.86 27.30 36.23
CA ARG A 122 -8.42 25.89 36.21
C ARG A 122 -6.90 25.79 36.03
N ALA A 123 -6.23 24.99 36.90
CA ALA A 123 -4.80 24.71 36.81
C ALA A 123 -4.51 23.29 37.31
N LEU A 124 -3.43 22.67 36.85
CA LEU A 124 -2.91 21.42 37.37
C LEU A 124 -2.38 21.66 38.78
N GLY A 125 -2.58 20.71 39.70
CA GLY A 125 -2.15 20.78 41.11
C GLY A 125 -3.18 21.42 42.02
N SER A 126 -4.27 22.02 41.54
CA SER A 126 -5.28 22.73 42.33
C SER A 126 -6.44 21.85 42.81
N ASP A 127 -7.03 21.05 41.95
CA ASP A 127 -8.16 20.16 42.26
C ASP A 127 -7.88 18.75 41.65
N PRO A 128 -8.00 17.67 42.44
CA PRO A 128 -7.79 16.31 41.90
C PRO A 128 -8.78 15.91 40.80
N ARG A 129 -9.88 16.66 40.64
CA ARG A 129 -10.89 16.45 39.57
C ARG A 129 -10.65 17.28 38.32
N THR A 130 -9.51 18.01 38.26
CA THR A 130 -9.19 18.80 37.07
C THR A 130 -9.09 17.92 35.84
N GLN A 131 -9.91 18.23 34.85
CA GLN A 131 -9.92 17.57 33.53
C GLN A 131 -9.45 18.56 32.45
N PRO A 132 -8.67 18.14 31.48
CA PRO A 132 -8.31 18.97 30.34
C PRO A 132 -9.45 19.11 29.35
N ASP A 133 -9.54 20.26 28.70
CA ASP A 133 -10.30 20.40 27.47
C ASP A 133 -9.51 19.78 26.32
N LEU A 134 -10.20 19.00 25.47
CA LEU A 134 -9.59 18.27 24.37
C LEU A 134 -10.07 18.82 23.03
N PHE A 135 -9.12 19.12 22.15
CA PHE A 135 -9.36 19.61 20.80
C PHE A 135 -8.76 18.66 19.79
N GLU A 136 -9.52 18.35 18.76
CA GLU A 136 -9.06 17.51 17.66
C GLU A 136 -9.30 18.24 16.34
N ILE A 137 -8.23 18.48 15.57
CA ILE A 137 -8.23 19.35 14.40
C ILE A 137 -7.47 18.67 13.29
N ASN A 138 -8.01 18.76 12.07
CA ASN A 138 -7.28 18.38 10.88
C ASN A 138 -6.38 19.54 10.43
N VAL A 139 -5.12 19.25 10.18
CA VAL A 139 -4.12 20.21 9.73
C VAL A 139 -3.56 19.83 8.38
N ASN A 140 -3.13 20.81 7.63
CA ASN A 140 -2.59 20.62 6.27
C ASN A 140 -1.10 20.96 6.21
N THR A 141 -0.43 20.43 5.19
CA THR A 141 0.94 20.86 4.90
C THR A 141 0.96 22.36 4.61
N GLY A 142 1.83 23.07 5.30
CA GLY A 142 1.94 24.53 5.23
C GLY A 142 1.30 25.26 6.41
N ASP A 143 0.48 24.57 7.22
CA ASP A 143 -0.04 25.13 8.46
C ASP A 143 1.07 25.28 9.50
N ARG A 144 0.83 26.15 10.47
CA ARG A 144 1.76 26.39 11.57
C ARG A 144 1.01 26.37 12.90
N LEU A 145 1.51 25.57 13.82
CA LEU A 145 1.04 25.54 15.20
C LEU A 145 1.90 26.48 16.02
N LEU A 146 1.27 27.32 16.81
CA LEU A 146 1.88 28.12 17.88
C LEU A 146 1.34 27.66 19.22
N ILE A 147 2.22 27.38 20.18
CA ILE A 147 1.86 27.19 21.60
C ILE A 147 2.63 28.25 22.39
N CYS A 148 1.94 28.97 23.25
CA CYS A 148 2.56 30.04 24.03
C CYS A 148 1.96 30.17 25.43
N SER A 149 2.76 30.73 26.34
CA SER A 149 2.27 31.20 27.61
C SER A 149 1.52 32.52 27.48
N ASP A 150 0.77 32.88 28.51
CA ASP A 150 0.08 34.17 28.65
C ASP A 150 1.02 35.39 28.58
N GLY A 151 2.31 35.23 28.89
CA GLY A 151 3.31 36.26 28.72
C GLY A 151 3.53 36.74 27.27
N LEU A 152 3.09 35.97 26.27
CA LEU A 152 3.03 36.44 24.89
C LEU A 152 1.74 37.23 24.63
N THR A 153 0.59 36.62 24.89
CA THR A 153 -0.73 37.13 24.49
C THR A 153 -1.25 38.29 25.37
N SER A 154 -0.65 38.48 26.55
CA SER A 154 -0.87 39.67 27.37
C SER A 154 -0.06 40.88 26.93
N MET A 155 1.00 40.67 26.12
CA MET A 155 1.91 41.73 25.68
C MET A 155 1.64 42.18 24.24
N ILE A 156 1.35 41.27 23.30
CA ILE A 156 1.08 41.59 21.91
C ILE A 156 -0.27 41.04 21.47
N GLU A 157 -0.84 41.68 20.45
CA GLU A 157 -2.15 41.32 19.89
C GLU A 157 -2.06 40.18 18.90
N ASP A 158 -3.18 39.44 18.72
CA ASP A 158 -3.23 38.30 17.80
C ASP A 158 -2.86 38.68 16.37
N TYR A 159 -3.19 39.90 15.90
CA TYR A 159 -2.81 40.38 14.56
C TYR A 159 -1.28 40.57 14.41
N GLU A 160 -0.57 40.95 15.48
CA GLU A 160 0.89 41.07 15.49
C GLU A 160 1.55 39.68 15.47
N ILE A 161 0.99 38.73 16.21
CA ILE A 161 1.40 37.31 16.19
C ILE A 161 1.24 36.76 14.77
N GLU A 162 0.08 36.98 14.14
CA GLU A 162 -0.23 36.58 12.77
C GLU A 162 0.79 37.14 11.76
N ASP A 163 1.07 38.43 11.83
CA ASP A 163 1.99 39.10 10.94
C ASP A 163 3.44 38.54 11.06
N ILE A 164 3.91 38.35 12.30
CA ILE A 164 5.24 37.77 12.54
C ILE A 164 5.32 36.33 11.98
N LEU A 165 4.30 35.51 12.24
CA LEU A 165 4.25 34.14 11.75
C LEU A 165 4.17 34.08 10.21
N ASN A 166 3.39 34.94 9.57
CA ASN A 166 3.27 34.99 8.11
C ASN A 166 4.55 35.44 7.42
N ARG A 167 5.25 36.41 7.99
CA ARG A 167 6.48 36.99 7.39
C ARG A 167 7.75 36.21 7.73
N THR A 168 7.72 35.26 8.65
CA THR A 168 8.90 34.56 9.13
C THR A 168 8.75 33.05 8.91
N PRO A 169 9.23 32.49 7.76
CA PRO A 169 9.05 31.07 7.45
C PRO A 169 9.79 30.11 8.40
N ASP A 170 10.94 30.52 8.89
CA ASP A 170 11.72 29.70 9.82
C ASP A 170 11.07 29.72 11.22
N PRO A 171 10.73 28.55 11.81
CA PRO A 171 10.01 28.48 13.07
C PRO A 171 10.85 28.98 14.26
N GLN A 172 12.17 28.77 14.25
CA GLN A 172 13.06 29.22 15.33
C GLN A 172 13.19 30.74 15.32
N ILE A 173 13.30 31.33 14.13
CA ILE A 173 13.37 32.79 13.97
C ILE A 173 12.02 33.42 14.35
N ALA A 174 10.89 32.78 13.96
CA ALA A 174 9.56 33.24 14.32
C ALA A 174 9.36 33.25 15.85
N ALA A 175 9.71 32.15 16.54
CA ALA A 175 9.64 32.08 17.99
C ALA A 175 10.47 33.17 18.67
N SER A 176 11.72 33.38 18.20
CA SER A 176 12.59 34.43 18.73
C SER A 176 12.01 35.83 18.52
N LYS A 177 11.41 36.10 17.36
CA LYS A 177 10.75 37.40 17.07
C LYS A 177 9.54 37.64 17.96
N LEU A 178 8.71 36.61 18.18
CA LEU A 178 7.55 36.68 19.08
C LEU A 178 7.99 37.01 20.51
N VAL A 179 8.99 36.32 21.02
CA VAL A 179 9.55 36.61 22.37
C VAL A 179 10.10 38.02 22.44
N ASN A 180 10.87 38.46 21.43
CA ASN A 180 11.41 39.82 21.41
C ASN A 180 10.32 40.90 21.30
N ALA A 181 9.24 40.65 20.55
CA ALA A 181 8.08 41.56 20.46
C ALA A 181 7.39 41.71 21.83
N ALA A 182 7.15 40.59 22.54
CA ALA A 182 6.58 40.63 23.88
C ALA A 182 7.46 41.38 24.87
N ILE A 183 8.79 41.17 24.85
CA ILE A 183 9.76 41.90 25.67
C ILE A 183 9.74 43.41 25.36
N ALA A 184 9.72 43.76 24.07
CA ALA A 184 9.66 45.16 23.61
C ALA A 184 8.36 45.88 24.04
N ALA A 185 7.24 45.12 24.12
CA ALA A 185 5.94 45.62 24.57
C ALA A 185 5.84 45.76 26.11
N GLY A 186 6.91 45.42 26.84
CA GLY A 186 6.99 45.62 28.32
C GLY A 186 7.57 44.45 29.07
N GLY A 187 7.42 43.23 28.62
CA GLY A 187 8.03 42.01 29.18
C GLY A 187 7.64 41.79 30.65
N HIS A 188 6.38 41.99 31.02
CA HIS A 188 5.94 41.95 32.42
C HIS A 188 5.82 40.54 32.99
N ASP A 189 5.91 39.51 32.14
CA ASP A 189 5.86 38.09 32.56
C ASP A 189 6.85 37.23 31.77
N ASN A 190 7.01 35.97 32.19
CA ASN A 190 7.79 34.97 31.50
C ASN A 190 7.14 34.58 30.17
N VAL A 191 7.89 34.70 29.09
CA VAL A 191 7.39 34.39 27.73
C VAL A 191 7.96 33.06 27.24
N THR A 192 7.09 32.11 26.98
CA THR A 192 7.45 30.85 26.34
C THR A 192 6.70 30.69 25.03
N VAL A 193 7.42 30.33 23.97
CA VAL A 193 6.86 30.19 22.60
C VAL A 193 7.41 28.93 21.93
N ILE A 194 6.51 28.13 21.39
CA ILE A 194 6.84 26.98 20.53
C ILE A 194 6.16 27.19 19.19
N VAL A 195 6.93 27.19 18.10
CA VAL A 195 6.42 27.27 16.73
C VAL A 195 6.74 25.98 16.01
N VAL A 196 5.72 25.33 15.44
CA VAL A 196 5.85 24.08 14.69
C VAL A 196 5.31 24.29 13.29
N ASN A 197 6.14 24.05 12.26
CA ASN A 197 5.67 24.03 10.86
C ASN A 197 5.20 22.63 10.51
N VAL A 198 4.00 22.53 9.97
CA VAL A 198 3.45 21.28 9.43
C VAL A 198 4.06 21.03 8.06
N THR A 199 5.13 20.23 8.03
CA THR A 199 5.90 19.93 6.80
C THR A 199 5.64 18.52 6.32
N GLY A 200 4.82 18.35 5.29
CA GLY A 200 4.91 17.19 4.40
C GLY A 200 4.47 15.83 4.91
N PHE A 201 3.20 15.63 5.19
CA PHE A 201 2.58 14.28 5.23
C PHE A 201 2.71 13.54 3.88
N ALA A 202 2.86 14.28 2.78
CA ALA A 202 3.01 13.74 1.43
C ALA A 202 4.27 12.87 1.26
N GLU A 203 5.39 13.20 1.88
CA GLU A 203 6.62 12.39 1.78
C GLU A 203 6.53 11.07 2.54
N VAL A 204 5.95 11.09 3.73
CA VAL A 204 5.75 9.87 4.53
C VAL A 204 4.73 8.96 3.84
N ARG A 205 3.65 9.52 3.31
CA ARG A 205 2.64 8.79 2.53
C ARG A 205 3.23 8.24 1.23
N ARG A 206 4.03 9.04 0.49
CA ARG A 206 4.74 8.58 -0.73
C ARG A 206 5.72 7.44 -0.44
N ARG A 207 6.50 7.50 0.64
CA ARG A 207 7.43 6.43 1.03
C ARG A 207 6.70 5.14 1.42
N LYS A 208 5.61 5.22 2.20
CA LYS A 208 4.79 4.05 2.57
C LYS A 208 4.10 3.43 1.35
N VAL A 209 3.52 4.25 0.45
CA VAL A 209 2.88 3.78 -0.79
C VAL A 209 3.91 3.21 -1.75
N ALA A 210 5.02 3.90 -2.00
CA ALA A 210 6.08 3.43 -2.90
C ALA A 210 6.71 2.10 -2.43
N ARG A 211 6.84 1.88 -1.12
CA ARG A 211 7.33 0.60 -0.60
C ARG A 211 6.33 -0.53 -0.82
N LYS A 212 5.03 -0.30 -0.57
CA LYS A 212 3.97 -1.28 -0.85
C LYS A 212 3.90 -1.62 -2.33
N THR A 213 3.93 -0.62 -3.21
CA THR A 213 3.89 -0.81 -4.68
C THR A 213 5.11 -1.61 -5.17
N LYS A 214 6.32 -1.33 -4.66
CA LYS A 214 7.52 -2.11 -5.01
C LYS A 214 7.44 -3.57 -4.57
N ILE A 215 6.93 -3.84 -3.37
CA ILE A 215 6.74 -5.21 -2.85
C ILE A 215 5.69 -5.94 -3.69
N THR A 216 4.56 -5.30 -4.00
CA THR A 216 3.50 -5.89 -4.83
C THR A 216 4.01 -6.19 -6.25
N ALA A 217 4.75 -5.27 -6.87
CA ALA A 217 5.37 -5.48 -8.18
C ALA A 217 6.38 -6.65 -8.15
N ALA A 218 7.22 -6.74 -7.12
CA ALA A 218 8.17 -7.84 -6.97
C ALA A 218 7.48 -9.20 -6.82
N VAL A 219 6.38 -9.27 -6.06
CA VAL A 219 5.58 -10.49 -5.88
C VAL A 219 4.92 -10.90 -7.21
N ILE A 220 4.37 -9.95 -7.97
CA ILE A 220 3.76 -10.23 -9.29
C ILE A 220 4.83 -10.77 -10.25
N ILE A 221 6.01 -10.14 -10.32
CA ILE A 221 7.12 -10.61 -11.18
C ILE A 221 7.57 -12.01 -10.77
N ALA A 222 7.73 -12.29 -9.48
CA ALA A 222 8.11 -13.60 -8.99
C ALA A 222 7.07 -14.67 -9.36
N LEU A 223 5.78 -14.34 -9.30
CA LEU A 223 4.70 -15.25 -9.66
C LEU A 223 4.67 -15.52 -11.17
N LEU A 224 4.90 -14.49 -12.02
CA LEU A 224 5.02 -14.66 -13.46
C LEU A 224 6.23 -15.53 -13.85
N VAL A 225 7.37 -15.34 -13.20
CA VAL A 225 8.56 -16.17 -13.40
C VAL A 225 8.29 -17.63 -13.00
N ALA A 226 7.61 -17.85 -11.87
CA ALA A 226 7.24 -19.19 -11.43
C ALA A 226 6.29 -19.90 -12.42
N ILE A 227 5.29 -19.17 -12.96
CA ILE A 227 4.37 -19.69 -14.00
C ILE A 227 5.15 -20.03 -15.26
N PHE A 228 6.07 -19.14 -15.69
CA PHE A 228 6.87 -19.37 -16.88
C PHE A 228 7.79 -20.58 -16.73
N CYS A 229 8.48 -20.68 -15.60
CA CYS A 229 9.32 -21.86 -15.30
C CYS A 229 8.50 -23.15 -15.22
N GLY A 230 7.31 -23.12 -14.63
CA GLY A 230 6.39 -24.25 -14.57
C GLY A 230 5.92 -24.68 -15.96
N ALA A 231 5.55 -23.72 -16.80
CA ALA A 231 5.16 -24.00 -18.20
C ALA A 231 6.31 -24.56 -19.02
N ALA A 232 7.52 -24.01 -18.88
CA ALA A 232 8.72 -24.51 -19.55
C ALA A 232 9.09 -25.94 -19.09
N TYR A 233 8.96 -26.21 -17.81
CA TYR A 233 9.17 -27.56 -17.26
C TYR A 233 8.12 -28.54 -17.79
N ALA A 234 6.86 -28.19 -17.75
CA ALA A 234 5.77 -29.02 -18.28
C ALA A 234 5.92 -29.29 -19.80
N PHE A 235 6.30 -28.26 -20.56
CA PHE A 235 6.59 -28.40 -21.98
C PHE A 235 7.78 -29.36 -22.25
N ASN A 236 8.88 -29.17 -21.52
CA ASN A 236 10.04 -30.08 -21.64
C ASN A 236 9.67 -31.51 -21.24
N TYR A 237 8.93 -31.71 -20.16
CA TYR A 237 8.46 -33.03 -19.72
C TYR A 237 7.59 -33.69 -20.80
N TRP A 238 6.65 -32.93 -21.38
CA TRP A 238 5.77 -33.43 -22.43
C TRP A 238 6.53 -33.81 -23.69
N THR A 239 7.46 -32.98 -24.18
CA THR A 239 8.28 -33.27 -25.35
C THR A 239 9.21 -34.46 -25.19
N THR A 240 9.65 -34.78 -23.98
CA THR A 240 10.49 -35.95 -23.72
C THR A 240 9.73 -37.28 -23.68
N GLN A 241 8.43 -37.25 -23.48
CA GLN A 241 7.57 -38.44 -23.41
C GLN A 241 6.95 -38.81 -24.78
N THR A 242 6.79 -37.86 -25.70
CA THR A 242 6.20 -38.11 -27.00
C THR A 242 7.24 -38.57 -28.03
N ALA A 243 6.82 -39.43 -28.93
CA ALA A 243 7.61 -39.90 -30.05
C ALA A 243 6.81 -39.85 -31.37
N PHE A 244 7.47 -39.88 -32.48
CA PHE A 244 6.81 -40.04 -33.80
C PHE A 244 7.73 -40.75 -34.78
N LEU A 245 7.13 -41.38 -35.78
CA LEU A 245 7.82 -41.92 -36.91
C LEU A 245 7.87 -40.91 -38.07
N GLY A 246 9.01 -40.71 -38.61
CA GLY A 246 9.26 -39.84 -39.77
C GLY A 246 10.14 -40.52 -40.80
N VAL A 247 10.56 -39.78 -41.80
CA VAL A 247 11.42 -40.29 -42.88
C VAL A 247 12.81 -39.67 -42.76
N GLN A 248 13.83 -40.51 -42.80
CA GLN A 248 15.24 -40.12 -42.89
C GLN A 248 15.94 -40.99 -43.93
N ASP A 249 16.51 -40.39 -44.97
CA ASP A 249 17.24 -41.10 -46.03
C ASP A 249 16.46 -42.27 -46.66
N ASP A 250 15.18 -42.00 -47.01
CA ASP A 250 14.19 -42.94 -47.53
C ASP A 250 13.87 -44.15 -46.63
N LYS A 251 14.23 -44.06 -45.36
CA LYS A 251 13.90 -45.08 -44.35
C LYS A 251 13.02 -44.49 -43.27
N VAL A 252 12.27 -45.36 -42.59
CA VAL A 252 11.49 -44.99 -41.42
C VAL A 252 12.45 -44.74 -40.27
N ALA A 253 12.33 -43.59 -39.63
CA ALA A 253 13.11 -43.23 -38.47
C ALA A 253 12.21 -42.91 -37.27
N VAL A 254 12.64 -43.32 -36.08
CA VAL A 254 11.98 -43.03 -34.80
C VAL A 254 12.56 -41.76 -34.24
N TYR A 255 11.69 -40.77 -34.04
CA TYR A 255 12.01 -39.49 -33.43
C TYR A 255 11.38 -39.40 -32.04
N ARG A 256 12.11 -38.79 -31.09
CA ARG A 256 11.59 -38.38 -29.79
C ARG A 256 11.28 -36.88 -29.88
N GLY A 257 10.07 -36.48 -29.47
CA GLY A 257 9.64 -35.08 -29.49
C GLY A 257 8.40 -34.87 -30.33
N VAL A 258 8.22 -33.67 -30.83
CA VAL A 258 7.05 -33.23 -31.58
C VAL A 258 7.46 -32.97 -33.04
N PRO A 259 6.72 -33.49 -34.06
CA PRO A 259 7.00 -33.17 -35.45
C PRO A 259 6.76 -31.71 -35.73
N GLY A 260 7.68 -31.06 -36.49
CA GLY A 260 7.56 -29.69 -36.97
C GLY A 260 8.60 -28.74 -36.33
N GLU A 261 8.59 -27.52 -36.87
CA GLU A 261 9.41 -26.42 -36.38
C GLU A 261 8.51 -25.37 -35.68
N LEU A 262 8.94 -24.93 -34.50
CA LEU A 262 8.29 -23.84 -33.76
C LEU A 262 9.30 -22.72 -33.56
N PHE A 263 9.03 -21.53 -34.07
CA PHE A 263 9.93 -20.35 -33.99
C PHE A 263 11.35 -20.59 -34.56
N GLY A 264 11.48 -21.49 -35.59
CA GLY A 264 12.77 -21.82 -36.21
C GLY A 264 13.63 -22.81 -35.42
N ALA A 265 13.07 -23.45 -34.39
CA ALA A 265 13.70 -24.51 -33.65
C ALA A 265 12.97 -25.84 -33.82
N THR A 266 13.70 -26.95 -34.05
CA THR A 266 13.17 -28.30 -34.08
C THR A 266 13.20 -28.89 -32.66
N PHE A 267 12.06 -29.43 -32.22
CA PHE A 267 11.90 -30.08 -30.90
C PHE A 267 11.86 -31.60 -31.01
N SER A 268 12.60 -32.13 -31.96
CA SER A 268 12.70 -33.57 -32.18
C SER A 268 14.16 -34.03 -32.29
N GLN A 269 14.45 -35.22 -31.79
CA GLN A 269 15.76 -35.86 -31.87
C GLN A 269 15.57 -37.26 -32.49
N ILE A 270 16.45 -37.65 -33.39
CA ILE A 270 16.45 -38.99 -33.97
C ILE A 270 16.94 -39.94 -32.87
N VAL A 271 16.15 -40.96 -32.57
CA VAL A 271 16.47 -42.02 -31.65
C VAL A 271 17.07 -43.21 -32.40
N GLU A 272 16.47 -43.59 -33.53
CA GLU A 272 16.90 -44.75 -34.31
C GLU A 272 16.43 -44.57 -35.77
N VAL A 273 17.28 -44.91 -36.72
CA VAL A 273 16.93 -45.07 -38.13
C VAL A 273 16.75 -46.55 -38.40
N THR A 274 15.58 -46.96 -38.85
CA THR A 274 15.24 -48.35 -39.02
C THR A 274 15.69 -48.87 -40.40
N ASP A 275 15.64 -50.20 -40.60
CA ASP A 275 15.94 -50.86 -41.85
C ASP A 275 14.77 -50.87 -42.83
N VAL A 276 13.57 -50.42 -42.41
CA VAL A 276 12.34 -50.39 -43.22
C VAL A 276 12.39 -49.27 -44.25
N SER A 277 12.35 -49.60 -45.54
CA SER A 277 12.25 -48.61 -46.63
C SER A 277 10.83 -48.07 -46.72
N VAL A 278 10.70 -46.75 -46.93
CA VAL A 278 9.38 -46.09 -47.09
C VAL A 278 8.67 -46.55 -48.35
N ASP A 279 9.43 -46.97 -49.35
CA ASP A 279 8.86 -47.44 -50.63
C ASP A 279 8.25 -48.86 -50.54
N ASP A 280 8.63 -49.63 -49.50
CA ASP A 280 8.07 -50.95 -49.22
C ASP A 280 6.75 -50.92 -48.47
N LEU A 281 6.38 -49.72 -47.93
CA LEU A 281 5.15 -49.50 -47.18
C LEU A 281 3.94 -49.30 -48.10
N GLN A 282 2.75 -49.46 -47.53
CA GLN A 282 1.52 -49.10 -48.24
C GLN A 282 1.51 -47.61 -48.61
N PRO A 283 1.04 -47.21 -49.82
CA PRO A 283 1.09 -45.80 -50.27
C PRO A 283 0.46 -44.78 -49.31
N GLY A 284 -0.57 -45.19 -48.56
CA GLY A 284 -1.23 -44.33 -47.56
C GLY A 284 -0.37 -44.09 -46.36
N VAL A 285 0.38 -45.08 -45.88
CA VAL A 285 1.29 -44.98 -44.72
C VAL A 285 2.55 -44.20 -45.10
N ALA A 286 3.11 -44.51 -46.29
CA ALA A 286 4.26 -43.81 -46.83
C ALA A 286 4.02 -42.31 -46.99
N ASN A 287 2.83 -41.91 -47.48
CA ASN A 287 2.49 -40.51 -47.63
C ASN A 287 2.31 -39.79 -46.28
N ARG A 288 1.68 -40.44 -45.30
CA ARG A 288 1.55 -39.87 -43.93
C ARG A 288 2.90 -39.69 -43.23
N LEU A 289 3.81 -40.66 -43.38
CA LEU A 289 5.18 -40.57 -42.86
C LEU A 289 5.95 -39.41 -43.48
N LYS A 290 5.78 -39.15 -44.79
CA LYS A 290 6.46 -38.08 -45.54
C LYS A 290 5.89 -36.68 -45.22
N THR A 291 4.59 -36.55 -44.89
CA THR A 291 3.92 -35.24 -44.72
C THR A 291 3.76 -34.80 -43.26
N GLU A 292 3.29 -35.68 -42.40
CA GLU A 292 2.88 -35.30 -41.04
C GLU A 292 3.62 -36.10 -39.94
N GLY A 293 4.30 -37.19 -40.31
CA GLY A 293 4.79 -38.19 -39.37
C GLY A 293 3.65 -38.99 -38.71
N VAL A 294 3.96 -40.16 -38.19
CA VAL A 294 3.02 -40.97 -37.40
C VAL A 294 3.33 -40.82 -35.94
N ARG A 295 2.42 -40.21 -35.16
CA ARG A 295 2.61 -39.97 -33.74
C ARG A 295 2.48 -41.26 -32.94
N ALA A 296 3.30 -41.37 -31.89
CA ALA A 296 3.26 -42.42 -30.89
C ALA A 296 3.38 -41.78 -29.50
N ASP A 297 2.75 -42.39 -28.51
CA ASP A 297 2.76 -41.85 -27.15
C ASP A 297 4.10 -42.12 -26.44
N SER A 298 4.92 -43.05 -26.97
CA SER A 298 6.26 -43.36 -26.43
C SER A 298 7.19 -43.85 -27.55
N VAL A 299 8.49 -43.84 -27.28
CA VAL A 299 9.52 -44.42 -28.16
C VAL A 299 9.33 -45.93 -28.33
N GLU A 300 8.84 -46.64 -27.32
CA GLU A 300 8.57 -48.06 -27.36
C GLU A 300 7.40 -48.35 -28.32
N GLU A 301 6.30 -47.62 -28.21
CA GLU A 301 5.17 -47.74 -29.11
C GLU A 301 5.56 -47.40 -30.57
N ALA A 302 6.42 -46.39 -30.78
CA ALA A 302 6.96 -46.10 -32.10
C ALA A 302 7.77 -47.27 -32.69
N LYS A 303 8.53 -48.00 -31.88
CA LYS A 303 9.27 -49.19 -32.28
C LYS A 303 8.32 -50.36 -32.58
N ASP A 304 7.30 -50.58 -31.78
CA ASP A 304 6.28 -51.61 -32.01
C ASP A 304 5.53 -51.38 -33.34
N LEU A 305 5.29 -50.11 -33.65
CA LEU A 305 4.70 -49.74 -35.00
C LEU A 305 5.68 -50.11 -36.13
N VAL A 306 6.97 -49.87 -35.96
CA VAL A 306 7.96 -50.28 -36.97
C VAL A 306 8.01 -51.81 -37.14
N ASP A 307 7.94 -52.57 -36.06
CA ASP A 307 7.91 -54.03 -36.10
C ASP A 307 6.63 -54.52 -36.79
N THR A 308 5.51 -53.89 -36.56
CA THR A 308 4.26 -54.14 -37.27
C THR A 308 4.41 -53.93 -38.81
N TYR A 309 5.11 -52.85 -39.18
CA TYR A 309 5.38 -52.59 -40.62
C TYR A 309 6.31 -53.64 -41.21
N ARG A 310 7.32 -54.15 -40.47
CA ARG A 310 8.19 -55.28 -40.89
C ARG A 310 7.39 -56.56 -41.13
N GLU A 311 6.47 -56.90 -40.23
CA GLU A 311 5.62 -58.08 -40.37
C GLU A 311 4.69 -57.95 -41.56
N GLU A 312 4.14 -56.78 -41.79
CA GLU A 312 3.25 -56.52 -42.93
C GLU A 312 3.97 -56.63 -44.30
N ILE A 313 5.20 -56.10 -44.38
CA ILE A 313 6.06 -56.26 -45.58
C ILE A 313 6.42 -57.74 -45.78
N ALA A 314 6.85 -58.46 -44.73
CA ALA A 314 7.19 -59.86 -44.84
C ALA A 314 6.00 -60.76 -45.20
N ALA A 315 4.79 -60.43 -44.76
CA ALA A 315 3.56 -61.11 -45.11
C ALA A 315 3.20 -60.90 -46.65
N ARG A 316 3.45 -59.68 -47.12
CA ARG A 316 3.19 -59.31 -48.54
C ARG A 316 4.14 -59.97 -49.47
N ASP A 317 5.43 -60.11 -49.11
CA ASP A 317 6.44 -60.81 -49.90
C ASP A 317 6.14 -62.30 -49.98
N LYS A 318 5.65 -62.93 -48.94
CA LYS A 318 5.19 -64.33 -48.96
C LYS A 318 3.96 -64.52 -49.81
N SER A 319 3.04 -63.60 -49.89
CA SER A 319 1.84 -63.68 -50.73
C SER A 319 2.12 -63.46 -52.17
N THR A 320 3.18 -62.69 -52.49
CA THR A 320 3.57 -62.42 -53.91
C THR A 320 4.37 -63.62 -54.53
N SER A 321 5.03 -64.37 -53.65
CA SER A 321 5.79 -65.60 -54.11
C SER A 321 4.96 -66.86 -54.32
N SER A 322 3.63 -66.84 -54.08
CA SER A 322 2.76 -68.01 -54.12
C SER A 322 1.63 -67.93 -55.17
N SER A 323 1.73 -67.10 -56.22
CA SER A 323 0.74 -67.06 -57.28
C SER A 323 1.30 -67.69 -58.57
N PRO A 324 0.68 -68.81 -59.08
CA PRO A 324 0.92 -69.27 -60.46
C PRO A 324 -0.02 -68.57 -61.46
N SER A 325 0.57 -68.29 -62.58
CA SER A 325 -0.06 -67.76 -63.78
C SER A 325 -1.23 -68.58 -64.31
N ALA A 326 -2.31 -67.91 -64.74
CA ALA A 326 -3.16 -68.21 -65.89
C ALA A 326 -4.37 -67.29 -65.84
N GLY A 327 -4.61 -66.47 -66.82
CA GLY A 327 -5.21 -66.81 -68.14
C GLY A 327 -6.52 -65.96 -68.25
N SER A 328 -6.46 -64.95 -69.10
CA SER A 328 -7.45 -64.53 -70.11
C SER A 328 -8.96 -64.70 -69.82
N ALA A 329 -9.67 -63.61 -69.93
CA ALA A 329 -10.79 -63.32 -70.81
C ALA A 329 -11.88 -62.42 -70.22
N ALA A 330 -11.98 -61.27 -70.74
CA ALA A 330 -13.11 -60.70 -71.52
C ALA A 330 -14.43 -60.45 -70.76
N SER A 331 -14.82 -59.25 -70.91
CA SER A 331 -16.15 -58.72 -71.36
C SER A 331 -17.12 -58.24 -70.28
N ASN A 332 -17.30 -57.02 -70.33
CA ASN A 332 -18.52 -56.30 -70.74
C ASN A 332 -19.55 -55.92 -69.68
N ALA A 333 -19.83 -54.66 -69.80
CA ALA A 333 -21.14 -53.99 -69.76
C ALA A 333 -21.84 -53.69 -68.45
N GLY A 334 -22.10 -52.45 -68.36
CA GLY A 334 -23.41 -51.91 -68.13
C GLY A 334 -23.52 -51.06 -66.81
N SER A 335 -23.42 -49.84 -66.99
CA SER A 335 -24.42 -48.78 -67.11
C SER A 335 -25.29 -48.58 -65.86
N SER A 336 -25.35 -47.33 -65.62
CA SER A 336 -26.49 -46.48 -65.14
C SER A 336 -26.63 -46.27 -63.68
N SER A 337 -26.43 -45.10 -63.38
CA SER A 337 -27.32 -43.94 -63.28
C SER A 337 -27.93 -43.72 -61.96
N ALA A 338 -27.68 -42.51 -61.54
CA ALA A 338 -28.61 -41.48 -61.17
C ALA A 338 -28.94 -41.45 -59.68
N SER A 339 -28.66 -40.39 -59.14
CA SER A 339 -29.28 -39.09 -58.95
C SER A 339 -29.79 -38.88 -57.57
N SER A 340 -29.41 -37.74 -57.14
CA SER A 340 -30.20 -36.64 -56.63
C SER A 340 -30.66 -36.82 -55.17
N SER A 341 -30.58 -35.91 -54.38
CA SER A 341 -30.82 -34.50 -54.31
C SER A 341 -31.07 -34.08 -52.85
N ASN A 342 -30.62 -32.95 -52.58
CA ASN A 342 -31.32 -31.86 -51.95
C ASN A 342 -31.64 -32.00 -50.45
N ALA A 343 -31.36 -31.05 -49.77
CA ALA A 343 -31.58 -29.66 -49.61
C ALA A 343 -31.83 -29.29 -48.13
N SER A 344 -31.23 -28.28 -47.78
CA SER A 344 -31.72 -27.01 -47.18
C SER A 344 -32.35 -27.13 -45.81
N SER A 345 -32.06 -26.32 -44.97
CA SER A 345 -32.19 -24.91 -44.74
C SER A 345 -32.33 -24.64 -43.24
N SER A 346 -31.69 -23.70 -42.86
CA SER A 346 -32.08 -22.35 -42.42
C SER A 346 -32.41 -22.14 -40.97
N SER A 347 -31.75 -21.20 -40.49
CA SER A 347 -32.16 -19.89 -39.93
C SER A 347 -32.46 -19.93 -38.43
N SER A 348 -31.93 -19.09 -37.75
CA SER A 348 -31.97 -17.69 -37.50
C SER A 348 -32.22 -17.37 -36.05
N THR A 349 -31.53 -16.46 -35.62
CA THR A 349 -31.79 -15.12 -35.06
C THR A 349 -31.92 -14.97 -33.56
N SER A 350 -31.14 -14.00 -33.18
CA SER A 350 -31.42 -12.82 -32.35
C SER A 350 -31.61 -13.10 -30.86
N GLY A 351 -31.10 -12.37 -29.98
CA GLY A 351 -30.67 -10.99 -29.88
C GLY A 351 -30.76 -10.53 -28.45
N VAL A 352 -29.96 -9.58 -28.17
CA VAL A 352 -30.23 -8.36 -27.38
C VAL A 352 -30.26 -8.42 -25.85
N SER A 353 -29.26 -7.71 -25.31
CA SER A 353 -29.25 -6.65 -24.30
C SER A 353 -29.74 -6.90 -22.86
N ALA A 354 -28.92 -6.69 -21.95
CA ALA A 354 -28.82 -5.51 -21.09
C ALA A 354 -27.50 -5.53 -20.31
#